data_3c77f0baeb696da0a2b4755778182436
#
_entry.id   3c77f0baeb696da0a2b4755778182436
#
_cell.length_a   1.000
_cell.length_b   1.000
_cell.length_c   1.000
_cell.angle_alpha   90.00
_cell.angle_beta   90.00
_cell.angle_gamma   90.00
#
_symmetry.space_group_name_H-M   'P 1'
#
loop_
_entity.id
_entity.type
_entity.pdbx_description
1 polymer ?
#
loop_
_entity_poly.entity_id
_entity_poly.type
_entity_poly.pdbx_seq_one_letter_code
_entity_poly.pdbx_strand_id
1 'polypeptide(L)'
;CEDIDLKNGIIDIKHTKGWAQHRVALHPSIWELLKRYDHAVKKLLPKRKVFFPTSDDKYHDMKWQVYAFSEIWRRISKTDARPYDFRSNYAVKNINRWNYDGTEWFDKLLVLGRSMGHKNLQSTCYYYQLAPMFPDMLETLSGSYLHDILPNLENFYNDET
;
A
#
# COMPACT_ATOMS: atom_id res chain seq x y z
N CYS A 1 -7.50 -3.85 21.87
CA CYS A 1 -6.03 -3.97 22.04
C CYS A 1 -5.48 -5.34 21.60
N GLU A 2 -6.33 -6.33 21.41
CA GLU A 2 -5.92 -7.72 21.10
C GLU A 2 -5.24 -7.89 19.73
N ASP A 3 -5.52 -7.01 18.78
CA ASP A 3 -4.98 -7.11 17.41
C ASP A 3 -3.61 -6.46 17.26
N ILE A 4 -3.09 -5.83 18.30
CA ILE A 4 -1.77 -5.15 18.27
C ILE A 4 -0.87 -5.77 19.33
N ASP A 5 0.11 -6.53 18.87
CA ASP A 5 1.16 -7.13 19.69
C ASP A 5 2.38 -6.20 19.73
N LEU A 6 2.39 -5.32 20.73
CA LEU A 6 3.53 -4.42 20.94
C LEU A 6 4.78 -5.13 21.46
N LYS A 7 4.70 -6.38 21.95
CA LYS A 7 5.87 -7.13 22.38
C LYS A 7 6.68 -7.59 21.17
N ASN A 8 6.00 -8.06 20.14
CA ASN A 8 6.61 -8.60 18.93
C ASN A 8 6.58 -7.63 17.74
N GLY A 9 5.94 -6.46 17.87
CA GLY A 9 5.83 -5.48 16.79
C GLY A 9 4.94 -5.94 15.64
N ILE A 10 3.81 -6.58 15.94
CA ILE A 10 2.91 -7.18 14.96
C ILE A 10 1.50 -6.60 15.11
N ILE A 11 0.82 -6.41 13.98
CA ILE A 11 -0.62 -6.11 13.92
C ILE A 11 -1.31 -7.25 13.18
N ASP A 12 -2.33 -7.85 13.83
CA ASP A 12 -3.21 -8.84 13.23
C ASP A 12 -4.43 -8.15 12.61
N ILE A 13 -4.55 -8.19 11.29
CA ILE A 13 -5.68 -7.63 10.56
C ILE A 13 -6.70 -8.73 10.31
N LYS A 14 -7.70 -8.84 11.21
CA LYS A 14 -8.67 -9.93 11.25
C LYS A 14 -9.97 -9.64 10.48
N HIS A 15 -10.48 -8.43 10.59
CA HIS A 15 -11.78 -8.06 10.03
C HIS A 15 -11.62 -7.18 8.80
N THR A 16 -11.52 -7.79 7.64
CA THR A 16 -11.38 -7.08 6.38
C THR A 16 -12.59 -7.32 5.49
N LYS A 17 -13.21 -6.26 4.99
CA LYS A 17 -14.34 -6.36 4.09
C LYS A 17 -13.89 -6.96 2.74
N GLY A 18 -13.96 -8.30 2.65
CA GLY A 18 -13.61 -9.00 1.43
C GLY A 18 -12.12 -9.29 1.20
N TRP A 19 -11.24 -8.97 2.13
CA TRP A 19 -9.79 -9.20 2.04
C TRP A 19 -9.36 -10.40 2.89
N ALA A 20 -8.19 -10.97 2.58
CA ALA A 20 -7.62 -12.02 3.40
C ALA A 20 -7.13 -11.46 4.74
N GLN A 21 -7.37 -12.20 5.82
CA GLN A 21 -6.72 -11.90 7.10
C GLN A 21 -5.21 -12.02 6.95
N HIS A 22 -4.47 -11.09 7.51
CA HIS A 22 -3.02 -11.10 7.40
C HIS A 22 -2.36 -10.37 8.58
N ARG A 23 -1.07 -10.64 8.75
CA ARG A 23 -0.22 -9.98 9.73
C ARG A 23 0.65 -8.94 9.07
N VAL A 24 0.84 -7.84 9.77
CA VAL A 24 1.74 -6.77 9.36
C VAL A 24 2.81 -6.60 10.43
N ALA A 25 4.07 -6.75 10.04
CA ALA A 25 5.20 -6.40 10.88
C ALA A 25 5.37 -4.88 10.91
N LEU A 26 5.53 -4.32 12.10
CA LEU A 26 5.73 -2.89 12.29
C LEU A 26 7.17 -2.51 11.98
N HIS A 27 7.36 -1.46 11.20
CA HIS A 27 8.67 -0.83 11.08
C HIS A 27 9.13 -0.30 12.46
N PRO A 28 10.41 -0.41 12.83
CA PRO A 28 10.90 -0.03 14.15
C PRO A 28 10.46 1.35 14.62
N SER A 29 10.44 2.36 13.74
CA SER A 29 10.00 3.71 14.07
C SER A 29 8.51 3.79 14.44
N ILE A 30 7.66 3.05 13.75
CA ILE A 30 6.22 2.99 14.04
C ILE A 30 5.99 2.19 15.33
N TRP A 31 6.71 1.10 15.50
CA TRP A 31 6.64 0.30 16.71
C TRP A 31 6.98 1.12 17.96
N GLU A 32 8.06 1.88 17.92
CA GLU A 32 8.44 2.75 19.02
C GLU A 32 7.41 3.86 19.28
N LEU A 33 6.88 4.47 18.22
CA LEU A 33 5.81 5.45 18.33
C LEU A 33 4.55 4.86 19.00
N LEU A 34 4.14 3.64 18.63
CA LEU A 34 2.99 2.98 19.21
C LEU A 34 3.21 2.58 20.67
N LYS A 35 4.42 2.19 21.07
CA LYS A 35 4.76 1.95 22.48
C LYS A 35 4.64 3.23 23.31
N ARG A 36 5.17 4.33 22.81
CA ARG A 36 5.08 5.64 23.48
C ARG A 36 3.62 6.08 23.62
N TYR A 37 2.84 5.91 22.55
CA TYR A 37 1.39 6.16 22.57
C TYR A 37 0.68 5.29 23.59
N ASP A 38 0.91 3.98 23.59
CA ASP A 38 0.31 3.03 24.52
C ASP A 38 0.61 3.40 25.98
N HIS A 39 1.86 3.75 26.28
CA HIS A 39 2.28 4.20 27.61
C HIS A 39 1.56 5.47 28.04
N ALA A 40 1.43 6.45 27.16
CA ALA A 40 0.75 7.72 27.46
C ALA A 40 -0.75 7.50 27.72
N VAL A 41 -1.43 6.74 26.84
CA VAL A 41 -2.87 6.50 26.95
C VAL A 41 -3.21 5.59 28.14
N LYS A 42 -2.35 4.64 28.49
CA LYS A 42 -2.53 3.82 29.73
C LYS A 42 -2.59 4.62 31.01
N LYS A 43 -1.92 5.78 31.06
CA LYS A 43 -2.02 6.67 32.23
C LYS A 43 -3.39 7.32 32.37
N LEU A 44 -4.06 7.58 31.23
CA LEU A 44 -5.38 8.22 31.17
C LEU A 44 -6.51 7.19 31.27
N LEU A 45 -6.34 6.06 30.58
CA LEU A 45 -7.33 4.99 30.48
C LEU A 45 -6.67 3.62 30.78
N PRO A 46 -6.40 3.28 32.05
CA PRO A 46 -5.64 2.07 32.42
C PRO A 46 -6.28 0.76 31.99
N LYS A 47 -7.62 0.72 31.95
CA LYS A 47 -8.41 -0.48 31.61
C LYS A 47 -9.05 -0.43 30.23
N ARG A 48 -8.48 0.37 29.30
CA ARG A 48 -9.05 0.53 27.96
C ARG A 48 -9.14 -0.78 27.19
N LYS A 49 -10.18 -0.92 26.42
CA LYS A 49 -10.43 -2.04 25.50
C LYS A 49 -9.98 -1.72 24.07
N VAL A 50 -10.08 -0.46 23.67
CA VAL A 50 -9.73 0.02 22.34
C VAL A 50 -8.31 0.56 22.34
N PHE A 51 -7.50 0.25 21.33
CA PHE A 51 -6.12 0.72 21.26
C PHE A 51 -6.04 2.24 20.98
N PHE A 52 -6.84 2.72 20.03
CA PHE A 52 -7.06 4.14 19.76
C PHE A 52 -8.45 4.54 20.24
N PRO A 53 -8.64 4.82 21.52
CA PRO A 53 -9.95 5.08 22.09
C PRO A 53 -10.39 6.53 21.93
N THR A 54 -11.69 6.77 21.93
CA THR A 54 -12.27 8.04 22.35
C THR A 54 -12.08 8.26 23.86
N SER A 55 -12.49 9.42 24.38
CA SER A 55 -12.51 9.69 25.83
C SER A 55 -13.29 8.63 26.64
N ASP A 56 -14.30 8.02 26.02
CA ASP A 56 -15.21 7.04 26.63
C ASP A 56 -14.81 5.59 26.32
N ASP A 57 -13.56 5.33 25.91
CA ASP A 57 -13.05 4.01 25.51
C ASP A 57 -13.88 3.33 24.40
N LYS A 58 -14.35 4.12 23.44
CA LYS A 58 -15.09 3.63 22.26
C LYS A 58 -14.24 3.76 20.99
N TYR A 59 -14.66 3.09 19.94
CA TYR A 59 -14.09 3.30 18.61
C TYR A 59 -14.45 4.68 18.09
N HIS A 60 -13.51 5.31 17.39
CA HIS A 60 -13.79 6.52 16.62
C HIS A 60 -14.75 6.22 15.46
N ASP A 61 -15.46 7.25 15.00
CA ASP A 61 -16.22 7.20 13.76
C ASP A 61 -15.30 6.86 12.58
N MET A 62 -15.84 6.18 11.57
CA MET A 62 -15.12 5.77 10.36
C MET A 62 -14.47 6.95 9.60
N LYS A 63 -14.99 8.15 9.75
CA LYS A 63 -14.46 9.36 9.11
C LYS A 63 -13.33 10.01 9.91
N TRP A 64 -13.19 9.68 11.20
CA TRP A 64 -12.22 10.33 12.08
C TRP A 64 -10.80 10.29 11.54
N GLN A 65 -10.35 9.15 11.07
CA GLN A 65 -8.99 8.97 10.53
C GLN A 65 -8.72 9.89 9.31
N VAL A 66 -9.73 10.10 8.46
CA VAL A 66 -9.61 10.96 7.29
C VAL A 66 -9.51 12.42 7.71
N TYR A 67 -10.34 12.86 8.66
CA TYR A 67 -10.30 14.23 9.17
C TYR A 67 -8.99 14.52 9.92
N ALA A 68 -8.59 13.64 10.84
CA ALA A 68 -7.35 13.79 11.59
C ALA A 68 -6.12 13.82 10.66
N PHE A 69 -6.09 12.95 9.65
CA PHE A 69 -5.05 12.96 8.65
C PHE A 69 -5.04 14.27 7.85
N SER A 70 -6.19 14.71 7.34
CA SER A 70 -6.29 15.91 6.52
C SER A 70 -5.88 17.16 7.29
N GLU A 71 -6.19 17.24 8.58
CA GLU A 71 -5.78 18.36 9.42
C GLU A 71 -4.27 18.41 9.61
N ILE A 72 -3.63 17.25 9.90
CA ILE A 72 -2.18 17.17 10.05
C ILE A 72 -1.49 17.45 8.71
N TRP A 73 -2.01 16.86 7.61
CA TRP A 73 -1.41 16.99 6.29
C TRP A 73 -1.36 18.45 5.81
N ARG A 74 -2.42 19.21 5.99
CA ARG A 74 -2.47 20.64 5.63
C ARG A 74 -1.44 21.49 6.38
N ARG A 75 -0.99 21.06 7.56
CA ARG A 75 0.05 21.76 8.33
C ARG A 75 1.46 21.54 7.77
N ILE A 76 1.69 20.42 7.09
CA ILE A 76 3.03 20.00 6.64
C ILE A 76 3.19 20.00 5.12
N SER A 77 2.10 20.08 4.36
CA SER A 77 2.12 20.02 2.90
C SER A 77 1.12 20.97 2.28
N LYS A 78 1.47 21.47 1.08
CA LYS A 78 0.58 22.27 0.23
C LYS A 78 -0.21 21.44 -0.78
N THR A 79 0.05 20.14 -0.85
CA THR A 79 -0.62 19.21 -1.77
C THR A 79 -1.76 18.50 -1.07
N ASP A 80 -2.76 18.09 -1.83
CA ASP A 80 -3.80 17.21 -1.31
C ASP A 80 -3.29 15.77 -1.23
N ALA A 81 -3.66 15.08 -0.15
CA ALA A 81 -3.42 13.66 0.01
C ALA A 81 -4.51 13.02 0.86
N ARG A 82 -4.68 11.72 0.69
CA ARG A 82 -5.59 10.85 1.46
C ARG A 82 -4.80 9.75 2.17
N PRO A 83 -5.27 9.20 3.28
CA PRO A 83 -4.62 8.05 3.92
C PRO A 83 -4.39 6.88 2.95
N TYR A 84 -5.29 6.68 1.98
CA TYR A 84 -5.18 5.62 0.98
C TYR A 84 -4.00 5.81 0.01
N ASP A 85 -3.53 7.02 -0.21
CA ASP A 85 -2.41 7.31 -1.11
C ASP A 85 -1.09 6.71 -0.59
N PHE A 86 -0.96 6.52 0.74
CA PHE A 86 0.16 5.78 1.33
C PHE A 86 0.19 4.33 0.89
N ARG A 87 -0.98 3.70 0.72
CA ARG A 87 -1.08 2.33 0.24
C ARG A 87 -0.59 2.23 -1.21
N SER A 88 -1.01 3.15 -2.06
CA SER A 88 -0.55 3.23 -3.45
C SER A 88 0.95 3.51 -3.52
N ASN A 89 1.43 4.47 -2.74
CA ASN A 89 2.85 4.79 -2.65
C ASN A 89 3.70 3.60 -2.14
N TYR A 90 3.20 2.85 -1.16
CA TYR A 90 3.86 1.63 -0.69
C TYR A 90 4.03 0.61 -1.82
N ALA A 91 2.96 0.33 -2.58
CA ALA A 91 3.00 -0.61 -3.68
C ALA A 91 3.97 -0.16 -4.78
N VAL A 92 3.82 1.07 -5.27
CA VAL A 92 4.66 1.65 -6.34
C VAL A 92 6.13 1.69 -5.92
N LYS A 93 6.45 2.12 -4.69
CA LYS A 93 7.83 2.13 -4.19
C LYS A 93 8.45 0.73 -4.10
N ASN A 94 7.68 -0.28 -3.75
CA ASN A 94 8.19 -1.65 -3.75
C ASN A 94 8.46 -2.12 -5.17
N ILE A 95 7.52 -1.92 -6.09
CA ILE A 95 7.65 -2.30 -7.51
C ILE A 95 8.89 -1.62 -8.12
N ASN A 96 9.06 -0.31 -7.93
CA ASN A 96 10.20 0.44 -8.48
C ASN A 96 11.56 0.05 -7.89
N ARG A 97 11.59 -0.66 -6.77
CA ARG A 97 12.84 -1.15 -6.15
C ARG A 97 13.23 -2.56 -6.59
N TRP A 98 12.37 -3.24 -7.31
CA TRP A 98 12.68 -4.59 -7.73
C TRP A 98 13.68 -4.57 -8.89
N ASN A 99 14.72 -5.38 -8.76
CA ASN A 99 15.59 -5.67 -9.87
C ASN A 99 14.85 -6.68 -10.77
N TYR A 100 14.73 -6.34 -12.02
CA TYR A 100 14.00 -7.16 -13.00
C TYR A 100 15.00 -8.13 -13.67
N ASP A 101 15.42 -9.13 -12.92
CA ASP A 101 16.29 -10.22 -13.40
C ASP A 101 15.51 -11.41 -13.97
N GLY A 102 14.22 -11.25 -14.16
CA GLY A 102 13.34 -12.14 -14.95
C GLY A 102 12.61 -13.22 -14.15
N THR A 103 13.14 -13.74 -13.06
CA THR A 103 12.56 -14.93 -12.40
C THR A 103 11.86 -14.65 -11.08
N GLU A 104 12.25 -13.63 -10.36
CA GLU A 104 11.74 -13.36 -9.01
C GLU A 104 10.57 -12.35 -8.95
N TRP A 105 10.24 -11.68 -10.04
CA TRP A 105 9.24 -10.62 -10.00
C TRP A 105 7.84 -11.13 -9.59
N PHE A 106 7.48 -12.34 -10.02
CA PHE A 106 6.20 -12.95 -9.70
C PHE A 106 6.08 -13.25 -8.21
N ASP A 107 7.14 -13.80 -7.61
CA ASP A 107 7.20 -14.07 -6.18
C ASP A 107 7.13 -12.76 -5.37
N LYS A 108 7.86 -11.74 -5.81
CA LYS A 108 7.81 -10.39 -5.22
C LYS A 108 6.40 -9.80 -5.31
N LEU A 109 5.70 -10.01 -6.44
CA LEU A 109 4.31 -9.58 -6.63
C LEU A 109 3.35 -10.31 -5.69
N LEU A 110 3.51 -11.62 -5.51
CA LEU A 110 2.71 -12.42 -4.56
C LEU A 110 2.93 -11.96 -3.13
N VAL A 111 4.18 -11.73 -2.74
CA VAL A 111 4.54 -11.22 -1.40
C VAL A 111 3.93 -9.84 -1.17
N LEU A 112 4.03 -8.93 -2.15
CA LEU A 112 3.40 -7.62 -2.09
C LEU A 112 1.88 -7.73 -1.95
N GLY A 113 1.23 -8.57 -2.75
CA GLY A 113 -0.20 -8.82 -2.68
C GLY A 113 -0.64 -9.31 -1.30
N ARG A 114 0.11 -10.26 -0.73
CA ARG A 114 -0.15 -10.78 0.63
C ARG A 114 0.04 -9.70 1.70
N SER A 115 1.11 -8.91 1.62
CA SER A 115 1.37 -7.82 2.57
C SER A 115 0.29 -6.74 2.53
N MET A 116 -0.32 -6.53 1.36
CA MET A 116 -1.43 -5.62 1.17
C MET A 116 -2.80 -6.25 1.47
N GLY A 117 -2.85 -7.55 1.75
CA GLY A 117 -4.09 -8.29 2.01
C GLY A 117 -4.95 -8.51 0.76
N HIS A 118 -4.38 -8.48 -0.45
CA HIS A 118 -5.13 -8.73 -1.69
C HIS A 118 -5.55 -10.20 -1.80
N LYS A 119 -6.81 -10.46 -2.12
CA LYS A 119 -7.32 -11.82 -2.36
C LYS A 119 -6.90 -12.38 -3.71
N ASN A 120 -6.75 -11.53 -4.70
CA ASN A 120 -6.34 -11.92 -6.05
C ASN A 120 -5.16 -11.04 -6.51
N LEU A 121 -4.37 -11.61 -7.40
CA LEU A 121 -3.18 -10.97 -7.93
C LEU A 121 -3.52 -9.74 -8.78
N GLN A 122 -4.65 -9.74 -9.46
CA GLN A 122 -5.10 -8.65 -10.32
C GLN A 122 -5.17 -7.31 -9.55
N SER A 123 -5.59 -7.35 -8.27
CA SER A 123 -5.61 -6.16 -7.42
C SER A 123 -4.20 -5.60 -7.16
N THR A 124 -3.17 -6.44 -7.20
CA THR A 124 -1.77 -6.02 -7.06
C THR A 124 -1.21 -5.53 -8.40
N CYS A 125 -1.57 -6.20 -9.49
CA CYS A 125 -1.17 -5.84 -10.85
C CYS A 125 -1.62 -4.41 -11.24
N TYR A 126 -2.73 -3.93 -10.69
CA TYR A 126 -3.17 -2.54 -10.89
C TYR A 126 -2.06 -1.53 -10.58
N TYR A 127 -1.25 -1.78 -9.55
CA TYR A 127 -0.19 -0.86 -9.15
C TYR A 127 1.01 -0.82 -10.11
N TYR A 128 1.16 -1.83 -10.97
CA TYR A 128 2.16 -1.79 -12.04
C TYR A 128 1.89 -0.68 -13.05
N GLN A 129 0.62 -0.45 -13.36
CA GLN A 129 0.21 0.63 -14.28
C GLN A 129 0.54 2.02 -13.72
N LEU A 130 0.72 2.11 -12.40
CA LEU A 130 1.07 3.34 -11.71
C LEU A 130 2.59 3.49 -11.49
N ALA A 131 3.38 2.45 -11.78
CA ALA A 131 4.82 2.47 -11.58
C ALA A 131 5.51 3.05 -12.84
N PRO A 132 6.22 4.18 -12.75
CA PRO A 132 6.80 4.85 -13.92
C PRO A 132 7.82 4.01 -14.71
N MET A 133 8.49 3.05 -14.03
CA MET A 133 9.49 2.18 -14.67
C MET A 133 8.89 1.02 -15.48
N PHE A 134 7.60 0.78 -15.38
CA PHE A 134 6.97 -0.35 -16.06
C PHE A 134 6.90 -0.19 -17.59
N PRO A 135 6.54 0.98 -18.15
CA PRO A 135 6.58 1.21 -19.60
C PRO A 135 7.97 0.96 -20.20
N ASP A 136 9.01 1.51 -19.58
CA ASP A 136 10.41 1.37 -20.06
C ASP A 136 10.86 -0.09 -20.04
N MET A 137 10.41 -0.86 -19.03
CA MET A 137 10.70 -2.27 -18.92
C MET A 137 9.93 -3.11 -19.94
N LEU A 138 8.65 -2.80 -20.18
CA LEU A 138 7.88 -3.45 -21.25
C LEU A 138 8.52 -3.19 -22.60
N GLU A 139 8.98 -1.96 -22.86
CA GLU A 139 9.69 -1.62 -24.07
C GLU A 139 11.01 -2.41 -24.20
N THR A 140 11.77 -2.56 -23.12
CA THR A 140 13.02 -3.35 -23.12
C THR A 140 12.75 -4.85 -23.31
N LEU A 141 11.72 -5.41 -22.67
CA LEU A 141 11.37 -6.83 -22.77
C LEU A 141 10.62 -7.18 -24.05
N SER A 142 9.86 -6.24 -24.60
CA SER A 142 9.08 -6.41 -25.83
C SER A 142 9.76 -5.84 -27.06
N GLY A 143 10.89 -5.15 -26.91
CA GLY A 143 11.57 -4.41 -27.97
C GLY A 143 11.95 -5.16 -29.26
N SER A 144 11.90 -6.52 -29.20
CA SER A 144 12.00 -7.34 -30.42
C SER A 144 10.64 -7.90 -30.87
N TYR A 145 9.69 -8.12 -29.95
CA TYR A 145 8.42 -8.79 -30.24
C TYR A 145 7.29 -7.83 -30.63
N LEU A 146 7.29 -6.60 -30.12
CA LEU A 146 6.25 -5.62 -30.49
C LEU A 146 6.38 -5.13 -31.92
N HIS A 147 7.59 -5.00 -32.43
CA HIS A 147 7.83 -4.65 -33.85
C HIS A 147 7.32 -5.72 -34.80
N ASP A 148 7.33 -6.99 -34.39
CA ASP A 148 6.86 -8.12 -35.21
C ASP A 148 5.35 -8.33 -35.14
N ILE A 149 4.67 -7.79 -34.12
CA ILE A 149 3.24 -7.99 -33.86
C ILE A 149 2.40 -6.77 -34.26
N LEU A 150 2.98 -5.55 -34.17
CA LEU A 150 2.28 -4.34 -34.59
C LEU A 150 2.40 -4.17 -36.10
N PRO A 151 1.29 -4.05 -36.84
CA PRO A 151 1.35 -3.72 -38.26
C PRO A 151 2.07 -2.37 -38.42
N ASN A 152 2.97 -2.32 -39.36
CA ASN A 152 3.70 -1.09 -39.70
C ASN A 152 2.70 0.00 -40.12
N LEU A 153 2.46 0.97 -39.26
CA LEU A 153 1.45 2.01 -39.45
C LEU A 153 1.80 2.91 -40.67
N GLU A 154 3.04 2.91 -41.14
CA GLU A 154 3.44 3.64 -42.36
C GLU A 154 2.73 3.13 -43.62
N ASN A 155 2.27 1.89 -43.64
CA ASN A 155 1.51 1.33 -44.77
C ASN A 155 0.05 1.77 -44.80
N PHE A 156 -0.51 2.30 -43.72
CA PHE A 156 -1.90 2.77 -43.71
C PHE A 156 -2.10 4.18 -44.24
N TYR A 157 -1.02 4.97 -44.36
CA TYR A 157 -1.09 6.36 -44.89
C TYR A 157 -0.82 6.47 -46.37
N ASN A 158 -0.43 5.37 -47.07
CA ASN A 158 -0.08 5.40 -48.49
C ASN A 158 -1.18 4.88 -49.43
N ASP A 159 -2.34 4.43 -48.91
CA ASP A 159 -3.45 3.93 -49.71
C ASP A 159 -4.56 4.97 -50.00
N GLU A 160 -4.35 6.25 -49.64
CA GLU A 160 -5.28 7.36 -49.96
C GLU A 160 -4.63 8.40 -50.90
N THR A 161 -4.05 7.94 -52.01
CA THR A 161 -3.73 8.86 -53.12
C THR A 161 -4.16 8.27 -54.45
#